data_6b24114817d16b880ed335a16988ce58
#
_entry.id   6b24114817d16b880ed335a16988ce58
#
_cell.length_a   1.000
_cell.length_b   1.000
_cell.length_c   1.000
_cell.angle_alpha   90.00
_cell.angle_beta   90.00
_cell.angle_gamma   90.00
#
_symmetry.space_group_name_H-M   'P 1'
#
loop_
_entity.id
_entity.type
_entity.pdbx_description
1 polymer ?
#
loop_
_entity_poly.entity_id
_entity_poly.type
_entity_poly.pdbx_seq_one_letter_code
_entity_poly.pdbx_strand_id
1 'polypeptide(L)'
;MRKRAATIGTLVAVLAAPGLAAEAPAEGTHYAQRTEYRAPSAAMAPVVDGIADESVWDKAAWQPINVRWLGPEYTPEDFAGRFKVVWTPERIYLLTEIVDDVLIDTHRDPLVQYWDDDTLEIFIDEDYSGGEHRFSHNAFAYHFSLDNRAIDLGTDEKPGDYTHHVQSAWKQYGDKLLWEVAIDIYADDYVDGAPDNAPVRLEAGKVMGFMVAYCDNDGSELRENFIGSEIVLSGPKDRGYIDAGLFGSLTLDEQQ
;
A
#
# COMPACT_ATOMS: atom_id res chain seq x y z
N MET A 1 81.94 -13.99 45.44
CA MET A 1 80.52 -14.35 45.68
C MET A 1 79.61 -13.17 45.23
N ARG A 2 79.02 -13.26 44.09
CA ARG A 2 78.08 -12.25 43.56
C ARG A 2 76.70 -12.84 43.53
N LYS A 3 75.78 -12.28 44.32
CA LYS A 3 74.36 -12.66 44.34
C LYS A 3 73.67 -12.00 43.18
N ARG A 4 72.98 -12.82 42.35
CA ARG A 4 72.06 -12.33 41.29
C ARG A 4 70.65 -12.17 41.88
N ALA A 5 70.10 -10.97 41.74
CA ALA A 5 68.72 -10.67 42.06
C ALA A 5 67.84 -11.10 40.87
N ALA A 6 66.82 -11.83 41.15
CA ALA A 6 65.78 -12.18 40.14
C ALA A 6 64.62 -11.19 40.24
N THR A 7 64.31 -10.55 39.11
CA THR A 7 63.17 -9.65 38.98
C THR A 7 62.00 -10.42 38.51
N ILE A 8 60.95 -10.49 39.34
CA ILE A 8 59.65 -11.11 38.96
C ILE A 8 58.82 -10.03 38.26
N GLY A 9 58.65 -10.21 36.97
CA GLY A 9 57.71 -9.37 36.18
C GLY A 9 56.27 -9.89 36.32
N THR A 10 55.40 -9.06 36.84
CA THR A 10 53.95 -9.35 36.94
C THR A 10 53.30 -9.05 35.61
N LEU A 11 52.81 -10.08 34.96
CA LEU A 11 52.04 -9.98 33.70
C LEU A 11 50.57 -9.63 34.04
N VAL A 12 50.15 -8.39 33.77
CA VAL A 12 48.75 -7.98 33.87
C VAL A 12 48.04 -8.37 32.58
N ALA A 13 47.21 -9.40 32.66
CA ALA A 13 46.31 -9.76 31.56
C ALA A 13 45.12 -8.80 31.53
N VAL A 14 45.08 -7.95 30.51
CA VAL A 14 43.89 -7.12 30.20
C VAL A 14 42.86 -8.04 29.49
N LEU A 15 41.82 -8.42 30.22
CA LEU A 15 40.64 -9.05 29.67
C LEU A 15 39.84 -8.00 28.87
N ALA A 16 39.90 -8.05 27.54
CA ALA A 16 38.99 -7.32 26.67
C ALA A 16 37.59 -7.92 26.82
N ALA A 17 36.64 -7.13 27.28
CA ALA A 17 35.22 -7.50 27.25
C ALA A 17 34.78 -7.66 25.79
N PRO A 18 33.99 -8.72 25.44
CA PRO A 18 33.42 -8.82 24.14
C PRO A 18 32.46 -7.63 23.95
N GLY A 19 32.75 -6.75 23.00
CA GLY A 19 31.84 -5.73 22.55
C GLY A 19 30.58 -6.45 22.00
N LEU A 20 29.43 -6.08 22.54
CA LEU A 20 28.14 -6.42 21.88
C LEU A 20 28.18 -5.80 20.50
N ALA A 21 28.42 -6.62 19.48
CA ALA A 21 28.13 -6.26 18.11
C ALA A 21 26.60 -6.04 18.07
N ALA A 22 26.17 -4.82 17.77
CA ALA A 22 24.78 -4.58 17.42
C ALA A 22 24.47 -5.51 16.25
N GLU A 23 23.52 -6.40 16.42
CA GLU A 23 22.99 -7.20 15.31
C GLU A 23 22.56 -6.22 14.22
N ALA A 24 23.11 -6.40 13.02
CA ALA A 24 22.58 -5.71 11.83
C ALA A 24 21.10 -6.07 11.72
N PRO A 25 20.20 -5.12 11.45
CA PRO A 25 18.79 -5.44 11.23
C PRO A 25 18.70 -6.50 10.12
N ALA A 26 17.85 -7.50 10.34
CA ALA A 26 17.61 -8.56 9.35
C ALA A 26 17.32 -7.89 8.00
N GLU A 27 17.95 -8.35 6.92
CA GLU A 27 17.64 -7.90 5.57
C GLU A 27 16.14 -8.10 5.34
N GLY A 28 15.42 -7.02 5.08
CA GLY A 28 13.98 -7.05 4.79
C GLY A 28 13.07 -6.27 5.75
N THR A 29 13.57 -5.75 6.86
CA THR A 29 12.71 -4.95 7.75
C THR A 29 12.63 -3.51 7.24
N HIS A 30 11.56 -3.19 6.52
CA HIS A 30 11.24 -1.82 6.13
C HIS A 30 10.45 -1.15 7.24
N TYR A 31 10.73 0.12 7.47
CA TYR A 31 10.05 0.90 8.50
C TYR A 31 9.25 2.02 7.84
N ALA A 32 7.97 2.09 8.17
CA ALA A 32 7.09 3.19 7.82
C ALA A 32 6.61 3.90 9.09
N GLN A 33 6.32 5.18 8.98
CA GLN A 33 5.46 5.85 9.95
C GLN A 33 4.03 5.51 9.56
N ARG A 34 3.45 4.50 10.23
CA ARG A 34 2.14 3.94 9.87
C ARG A 34 1.02 4.89 10.29
N THR A 35 0.20 5.25 9.33
CA THR A 35 -1.01 6.04 9.57
C THR A 35 -2.12 5.15 10.13
N GLU A 36 -2.93 5.71 11.03
CA GLU A 36 -4.14 5.05 11.52
C GLU A 36 -5.35 5.63 10.79
N TYR A 37 -5.89 4.86 9.87
CA TYR A 37 -7.12 5.19 9.13
C TYR A 37 -8.35 4.64 9.84
N ARG A 38 -9.49 5.30 9.60
CA ARG A 38 -10.78 4.85 10.11
C ARG A 38 -11.82 4.87 8.99
N ALA A 39 -12.54 3.77 8.82
CA ALA A 39 -13.64 3.67 7.87
C ALA A 39 -14.98 3.63 8.61
N PRO A 40 -15.82 4.66 8.48
CA PRO A 40 -17.20 4.61 8.96
C PRO A 40 -18.00 3.55 8.21
N SER A 41 -18.95 2.91 8.90
CA SER A 41 -19.84 1.97 8.23
C SER A 41 -20.89 2.69 7.36
N ALA A 42 -21.17 2.10 6.21
CA ALA A 42 -22.23 2.52 5.28
C ALA A 42 -23.49 1.70 5.53
N ALA A 43 -24.61 2.36 5.85
CA ALA A 43 -25.91 1.69 5.97
C ALA A 43 -26.43 1.15 4.61
N MET A 44 -26.03 1.83 3.54
CA MET A 44 -26.22 1.40 2.15
C MET A 44 -24.89 1.55 1.42
N ALA A 45 -24.58 0.57 0.59
CA ALA A 45 -23.41 0.60 -0.26
C ALA A 45 -23.46 1.80 -1.20
N PRO A 46 -22.37 2.56 -1.38
CA PRO A 46 -22.30 3.55 -2.45
C PRO A 46 -22.40 2.87 -3.82
N VAL A 47 -22.87 3.60 -4.80
CA VAL A 47 -22.89 3.16 -6.21
C VAL A 47 -21.53 3.50 -6.80
N VAL A 48 -20.85 2.54 -7.36
CA VAL A 48 -19.56 2.74 -8.00
C VAL A 48 -19.77 3.21 -9.43
N ASP A 49 -19.84 4.53 -9.65
CA ASP A 49 -20.13 5.11 -10.97
C ASP A 49 -19.33 6.39 -11.29
N GLY A 50 -18.41 6.80 -10.38
CA GLY A 50 -17.54 7.98 -10.53
C GLY A 50 -18.26 9.31 -10.28
N ILE A 51 -19.42 9.32 -9.59
CA ILE A 51 -20.17 10.57 -9.30
C ILE A 51 -20.01 11.03 -7.86
N ALA A 52 -19.92 10.12 -6.92
CA ALA A 52 -19.73 10.38 -5.48
C ALA A 52 -20.82 11.28 -4.87
N ASP A 53 -22.10 11.08 -5.22
CA ASP A 53 -23.22 11.87 -4.71
C ASP A 53 -23.92 11.25 -3.49
N GLU A 54 -23.46 10.10 -3.01
CA GLU A 54 -24.00 9.45 -1.83
C GLU A 54 -23.55 10.13 -0.54
N SER A 55 -24.52 10.42 0.32
CA SER A 55 -24.28 11.06 1.62
C SER A 55 -23.37 10.25 2.57
N VAL A 56 -23.13 8.98 2.30
CA VAL A 56 -22.21 8.18 3.10
C VAL A 56 -20.77 8.73 3.05
N TRP A 57 -20.38 9.33 1.95
CA TRP A 57 -19.06 9.95 1.80
C TRP A 57 -18.85 11.16 2.74
N ASP A 58 -19.93 11.80 3.22
CA ASP A 58 -19.84 12.89 4.19
C ASP A 58 -19.38 12.42 5.58
N LYS A 59 -19.53 11.12 5.88
CA LYS A 59 -19.11 10.54 7.16
C LYS A 59 -17.62 10.22 7.21
N ALA A 60 -16.97 10.03 6.07
CA ALA A 60 -15.56 9.69 5.98
C ALA A 60 -14.69 10.95 5.85
N ALA A 61 -13.58 10.99 6.57
CA ALA A 61 -12.60 12.06 6.47
C ALA A 61 -11.72 11.86 5.23
N TRP A 62 -11.37 12.97 4.55
CA TRP A 62 -10.35 12.94 3.53
C TRP A 62 -8.97 12.63 4.12
N GLN A 63 -8.25 11.72 3.48
CA GLN A 63 -6.87 11.36 3.76
C GLN A 63 -6.00 11.75 2.57
N PRO A 64 -4.79 12.29 2.76
CA PRO A 64 -3.96 12.73 1.66
C PRO A 64 -3.22 11.58 0.97
N ILE A 65 -2.99 11.72 -0.33
CA ILE A 65 -1.98 11.00 -1.11
C ILE A 65 -0.93 12.06 -1.47
N ASN A 66 0.12 12.23 -0.65
CA ASN A 66 1.05 13.35 -0.79
C ASN A 66 2.49 13.04 -0.36
N VAL A 67 2.79 11.78 -0.10
CA VAL A 67 4.15 11.37 0.24
C VAL A 67 4.84 10.90 -1.04
N ARG A 68 5.73 11.72 -1.57
CA ARG A 68 6.51 11.35 -2.76
C ARG A 68 7.52 10.25 -2.43
N TRP A 69 7.30 9.07 -3.01
CA TRP A 69 8.20 7.94 -2.87
C TRP A 69 9.29 7.94 -3.95
N LEU A 70 8.90 8.16 -5.20
CA LEU A 70 9.81 8.24 -6.36
C LEU A 70 9.50 9.49 -7.19
N GLY A 71 10.44 9.85 -8.04
CA GLY A 71 10.29 10.92 -9.02
C GLY A 71 10.77 12.30 -8.56
N PRO A 72 10.66 13.30 -9.42
CA PRO A 72 11.03 14.70 -9.14
C PRO A 72 10.02 15.39 -8.20
N GLU A 73 10.26 16.65 -7.88
CA GLU A 73 9.27 17.53 -7.25
C GLU A 73 8.14 17.80 -8.27
N TYR A 74 6.91 17.83 -7.80
CA TYR A 74 5.71 18.11 -8.58
C TYR A 74 4.94 19.30 -7.99
N THR A 75 4.05 19.92 -8.76
CA THR A 75 3.18 21.00 -8.30
C THR A 75 1.76 20.48 -8.01
N PRO A 76 0.90 21.20 -7.28
CA PRO A 76 -0.50 20.79 -7.07
C PRO A 76 -1.36 20.79 -8.34
N GLU A 77 -0.89 21.44 -9.43
CA GLU A 77 -1.51 21.39 -10.73
C GLU A 77 -1.12 20.16 -11.53
N ASP A 78 0.09 19.64 -11.33
CA ASP A 78 0.64 18.42 -11.85
C ASP A 78 -0.04 17.20 -11.16
N PHE A 79 0.16 17.08 -9.86
CA PHE A 79 -0.51 16.05 -9.07
C PHE A 79 -1.04 16.58 -7.73
N ALA A 80 -2.29 16.21 -7.40
CA ALA A 80 -2.82 16.28 -6.03
C ALA A 80 -3.81 15.14 -5.80
N GLY A 81 -3.63 14.38 -4.72
CA GLY A 81 -4.44 13.21 -4.42
C GLY A 81 -4.97 13.18 -2.99
N ARG A 82 -6.20 12.67 -2.83
CA ARG A 82 -6.80 12.38 -1.53
C ARG A 82 -7.87 11.30 -1.66
N PHE A 83 -8.17 10.59 -0.56
CA PHE A 83 -9.16 9.54 -0.56
C PHE A 83 -10.03 9.53 0.69
N LYS A 84 -11.16 8.86 0.61
CA LYS A 84 -12.05 8.48 1.70
C LYS A 84 -12.28 6.99 1.66
N VAL A 85 -12.55 6.37 2.83
CA VAL A 85 -12.90 4.96 2.94
C VAL A 85 -14.16 4.81 3.77
N VAL A 86 -15.07 3.96 3.30
CA VAL A 86 -16.23 3.48 4.06
C VAL A 86 -16.34 1.98 3.87
N TRP A 87 -17.16 1.28 4.68
CA TRP A 87 -17.32 -0.15 4.58
C TRP A 87 -18.76 -0.61 4.78
N THR A 88 -19.06 -1.78 4.21
CA THR A 88 -20.24 -2.60 4.52
C THR A 88 -19.76 -3.99 4.96
N PRO A 89 -20.62 -4.87 5.49
CA PRO A 89 -20.23 -6.23 5.81
C PRO A 89 -19.67 -7.04 4.61
N GLU A 90 -19.92 -6.60 3.40
CA GLU A 90 -19.49 -7.28 2.17
C GLU A 90 -18.19 -6.72 1.60
N ARG A 91 -17.92 -5.38 1.73
CA ARG A 91 -16.86 -4.69 0.99
C ARG A 91 -16.32 -3.49 1.73
N ILE A 92 -15.10 -3.11 1.39
CA ILE A 92 -14.64 -1.73 1.56
C ILE A 92 -14.91 -0.92 0.28
N TYR A 93 -15.12 0.39 0.46
CA TYR A 93 -15.35 1.33 -0.64
C TYR A 93 -14.41 2.50 -0.47
N LEU A 94 -13.76 2.86 -1.56
CA LEU A 94 -12.92 4.06 -1.63
C LEU A 94 -13.55 5.07 -2.58
N LEU A 95 -13.40 6.33 -2.22
CA LEU A 95 -13.56 7.46 -3.12
C LEU A 95 -12.23 8.19 -3.15
N THR A 96 -11.61 8.28 -4.31
CA THR A 96 -10.43 9.12 -4.52
C THR A 96 -10.76 10.34 -5.34
N GLU A 97 -10.14 11.47 -5.02
CA GLU A 97 -10.09 12.67 -5.83
C GLU A 97 -8.65 12.88 -6.24
N ILE A 98 -8.38 12.80 -7.54
CA ILE A 98 -7.06 12.98 -8.15
C ILE A 98 -7.13 14.21 -9.04
N VAL A 99 -6.16 15.11 -8.92
CA VAL A 99 -5.78 16.12 -9.91
C VAL A 99 -4.58 15.57 -10.64
N ASP A 100 -4.66 15.55 -11.95
CA ASP A 100 -3.61 15.06 -12.84
C ASP A 100 -3.76 15.84 -14.15
N ASP A 101 -2.70 16.48 -14.64
CA ASP A 101 -2.78 17.40 -15.78
C ASP A 101 -2.66 16.69 -17.13
N VAL A 102 -2.09 15.46 -17.17
CA VAL A 102 -1.95 14.65 -18.39
C VAL A 102 -2.28 13.19 -18.13
N LEU A 103 -3.46 12.73 -18.50
CA LEU A 103 -3.82 11.32 -18.32
C LEU A 103 -3.20 10.44 -19.40
N ILE A 104 -2.42 9.45 -18.99
CA ILE A 104 -1.71 8.50 -19.84
C ILE A 104 -2.22 7.07 -19.61
N ASP A 105 -2.61 6.40 -20.69
CA ASP A 105 -2.94 4.98 -20.77
C ASP A 105 -2.44 4.44 -22.11
N THR A 106 -1.16 4.06 -22.15
CA THR A 106 -0.46 3.64 -23.37
C THR A 106 -0.25 2.14 -23.46
N HIS A 107 -0.25 1.44 -22.33
CA HIS A 107 -0.06 -0.01 -22.26
C HIS A 107 -1.38 -0.75 -22.50
N ARG A 108 -1.66 -1.10 -23.77
CA ARG A 108 -2.91 -1.78 -24.16
C ARG A 108 -3.13 -3.14 -23.53
N ASP A 109 -2.05 -3.86 -23.20
CA ASP A 109 -2.09 -5.08 -22.42
C ASP A 109 -1.92 -4.70 -20.94
N PRO A 110 -2.95 -4.77 -20.13
CA PRO A 110 -2.91 -4.34 -18.73
C PRO A 110 -1.99 -5.19 -17.85
N LEU A 111 -1.46 -6.28 -18.38
CA LEU A 111 -0.46 -7.12 -17.68
C LEU A 111 0.98 -6.68 -17.98
N VAL A 112 1.17 -5.69 -18.86
CA VAL A 112 2.50 -5.20 -19.26
C VAL A 112 2.74 -3.82 -18.67
N GLN A 113 3.75 -3.68 -17.82
CA GLN A 113 4.15 -2.41 -17.19
C GLN A 113 2.95 -1.68 -16.52
N TYR A 114 2.07 -2.45 -15.88
CA TYR A 114 0.80 -2.01 -15.28
C TYR A 114 0.95 -0.94 -14.19
N TRP A 115 2.19 -0.57 -13.85
CA TRP A 115 2.57 0.48 -12.90
C TRP A 115 3.18 1.71 -13.56
N ASP A 116 3.31 1.76 -14.89
CA ASP A 116 4.02 2.83 -15.60
C ASP A 116 3.10 3.86 -16.27
N ASP A 117 1.83 3.54 -16.48
CA ASP A 117 0.77 4.50 -16.85
C ASP A 117 0.12 5.09 -15.57
N ASP A 118 -0.80 6.04 -15.73
CA ASP A 118 -1.56 6.60 -14.60
C ASP A 118 -2.40 5.51 -13.93
N THR A 119 -2.04 5.23 -12.69
CA THR A 119 -2.56 4.06 -11.98
C THR A 119 -2.84 4.40 -10.52
N LEU A 120 -4.09 4.18 -10.09
CA LEU A 120 -4.44 4.18 -8.68
C LEU A 120 -4.01 2.86 -8.06
N GLU A 121 -3.22 2.89 -7.00
CA GLU A 121 -2.83 1.68 -6.27
C GLU A 121 -3.51 1.62 -4.90
N ILE A 122 -4.12 0.47 -4.58
CA ILE A 122 -4.76 0.20 -3.29
C ILE A 122 -4.16 -1.07 -2.70
N PHE A 123 -3.59 -0.95 -1.51
CA PHE A 123 -2.88 -2.01 -0.82
C PHE A 123 -3.69 -2.47 0.39
N ILE A 124 -3.91 -3.78 0.51
CA ILE A 124 -4.75 -4.38 1.55
C ILE A 124 -4.08 -5.64 2.09
N ASP A 125 -3.94 -5.70 3.41
CA ASP A 125 -3.60 -6.87 4.20
C ASP A 125 -4.78 -7.15 5.14
N GLU A 126 -5.50 -8.24 4.93
CA GLU A 126 -6.81 -8.50 5.53
C GLU A 126 -6.75 -8.54 7.06
N ASP A 127 -5.71 -9.08 7.66
CA ASP A 127 -5.57 -9.29 9.11
C ASP A 127 -4.51 -8.40 9.79
N TYR A 128 -3.91 -7.47 9.01
CA TYR A 128 -2.84 -6.60 9.48
C TYR A 128 -1.61 -7.34 10.01
N SER A 129 -1.35 -8.55 9.51
CA SER A 129 -0.18 -9.36 9.90
C SER A 129 1.13 -8.76 9.40
N GLY A 130 1.09 -7.99 8.31
CA GLY A 130 2.27 -7.36 7.71
C GLY A 130 3.22 -8.39 7.10
N GLY A 131 4.44 -7.94 6.81
CA GLY A 131 5.51 -8.79 6.29
C GLY A 131 5.54 -8.93 4.78
N GLU A 132 6.47 -9.73 4.30
CA GLU A 132 6.66 -9.96 2.86
C GLU A 132 5.57 -10.88 2.30
N HIS A 133 4.90 -10.45 1.21
CA HIS A 133 3.83 -11.21 0.55
C HIS A 133 4.14 -11.55 -0.92
N ARG A 134 5.37 -11.44 -1.35
CA ARG A 134 5.82 -11.65 -2.74
C ARG A 134 5.39 -13.00 -3.34
N PHE A 135 5.28 -14.05 -2.52
CA PHE A 135 4.93 -15.40 -2.95
C PHE A 135 3.67 -15.94 -2.28
N SER A 136 2.85 -15.05 -1.76
CA SER A 136 1.62 -15.39 -1.06
C SER A 136 0.56 -14.31 -1.27
N HIS A 137 -0.68 -14.61 -0.96
CA HIS A 137 -1.76 -13.62 -0.90
C HIS A 137 -2.03 -13.12 0.52
N ASN A 138 -0.98 -13.03 1.35
CA ASN A 138 -1.06 -12.39 2.66
C ASN A 138 -1.47 -10.90 2.55
N ALA A 139 -1.20 -10.28 1.43
CA ALA A 139 -1.72 -8.96 1.07
C ALA A 139 -1.90 -8.87 -0.45
N PHE A 140 -2.71 -7.91 -0.88
CA PHE A 140 -2.92 -7.54 -2.26
C PHE A 140 -2.47 -6.09 -2.50
N ALA A 141 -1.85 -5.84 -3.65
CA ALA A 141 -1.43 -4.54 -4.13
C ALA A 141 -2.11 -4.26 -5.48
N TYR A 142 -3.40 -3.95 -5.43
CA TYR A 142 -4.19 -3.73 -6.65
C TYR A 142 -3.76 -2.45 -7.37
N HIS A 143 -3.38 -2.59 -8.64
CA HIS A 143 -3.11 -1.49 -9.57
C HIS A 143 -4.32 -1.30 -10.47
N PHE A 144 -5.02 -0.18 -10.34
CA PHE A 144 -6.20 0.18 -11.11
C PHE A 144 -5.81 1.06 -12.27
N SER A 145 -5.84 0.51 -13.48
CA SER A 145 -5.64 1.27 -14.72
C SER A 145 -6.87 2.11 -15.09
N LEU A 146 -6.70 3.07 -16.00
CA LEU A 146 -7.79 3.94 -16.47
C LEU A 146 -8.92 3.17 -17.17
N ASP A 147 -8.71 1.94 -17.60
CA ASP A 147 -9.75 1.03 -18.11
C ASP A 147 -10.51 0.28 -17.00
N ASN A 148 -10.27 0.62 -15.72
CA ASN A 148 -10.89 0.05 -14.51
C ASN A 148 -10.56 -1.44 -14.25
N ARG A 149 -9.44 -1.93 -14.75
CA ARG A 149 -8.95 -3.26 -14.40
C ARG A 149 -8.06 -3.17 -13.16
N ALA A 150 -8.08 -4.24 -12.38
CA ALA A 150 -7.23 -4.39 -11.19
C ALA A 150 -6.19 -5.48 -11.43
N ILE A 151 -4.93 -5.08 -11.48
CA ILE A 151 -3.80 -5.98 -11.70
C ILE A 151 -2.96 -6.05 -10.45
N ASP A 152 -2.44 -7.22 -10.12
CA ASP A 152 -1.49 -7.41 -9.02
C ASP A 152 -0.46 -8.49 -9.38
N LEU A 153 0.59 -8.59 -8.61
CA LEU A 153 1.59 -9.64 -8.74
C LEU A 153 1.05 -10.95 -8.14
N GLY A 154 0.90 -11.97 -8.98
CA GLY A 154 0.54 -13.30 -8.51
C GLY A 154 1.66 -14.00 -7.73
N THR A 155 1.32 -15.07 -7.04
CA THR A 155 2.28 -15.86 -6.23
C THR A 155 3.38 -16.53 -7.05
N ASP A 156 3.28 -16.54 -8.37
CA ASP A 156 4.28 -17.00 -9.33
C ASP A 156 5.17 -15.87 -9.91
N GLU A 157 5.07 -14.67 -9.33
CA GLU A 157 5.77 -13.44 -9.77
C GLU A 157 5.35 -12.97 -11.18
N LYS A 158 4.14 -13.32 -11.61
CA LYS A 158 3.59 -12.78 -12.86
C LYS A 158 2.39 -11.89 -12.58
N PRO A 159 2.18 -10.87 -13.40
CA PRO A 159 0.96 -10.08 -13.33
C PRO A 159 -0.28 -10.95 -13.48
N GLY A 160 -1.22 -10.81 -12.56
CA GLY A 160 -2.53 -11.45 -12.56
C GLY A 160 -3.65 -10.42 -12.66
N ASP A 161 -4.75 -10.80 -13.31
CA ASP A 161 -5.95 -9.98 -13.41
C ASP A 161 -6.92 -10.34 -12.28
N TYR A 162 -7.05 -9.43 -11.32
CA TYR A 162 -7.92 -9.54 -10.16
C TYR A 162 -9.16 -8.62 -10.26
N THR A 163 -9.51 -8.19 -11.47
CA THR A 163 -10.70 -7.35 -11.71
C THR A 163 -11.99 -7.96 -11.14
N HIS A 164 -12.03 -9.28 -10.99
CA HIS A 164 -13.17 -9.97 -10.39
C HIS A 164 -13.31 -9.76 -8.87
N HIS A 165 -12.29 -9.23 -8.19
CA HIS A 165 -12.34 -8.83 -6.77
C HIS A 165 -13.00 -7.47 -6.57
N VAL A 166 -13.18 -6.69 -7.62
CA VAL A 166 -13.46 -5.26 -7.49
C VAL A 166 -14.61 -4.78 -8.38
N GLN A 167 -15.13 -3.62 -8.04
CA GLN A 167 -15.89 -2.75 -8.94
C GLN A 167 -15.17 -1.42 -8.95
N SER A 168 -14.93 -0.85 -10.11
CA SER A 168 -14.20 0.39 -10.28
C SER A 168 -14.86 1.26 -11.33
N ALA A 169 -14.98 2.53 -11.07
CA ALA A 169 -15.44 3.52 -12.04
C ALA A 169 -14.89 4.91 -11.70
N TRP A 170 -14.50 5.66 -12.72
CA TRP A 170 -14.07 7.03 -12.55
C TRP A 170 -14.72 7.95 -13.58
N LYS A 171 -14.79 9.23 -13.23
CA LYS A 171 -15.21 10.32 -14.12
C LYS A 171 -14.36 11.54 -13.89
N GLN A 172 -14.11 12.26 -15.00
CA GLN A 172 -13.37 13.52 -14.96
C GLN A 172 -14.33 14.70 -14.81
N TYR A 173 -14.01 15.60 -13.90
CA TYR A 173 -14.71 16.84 -13.61
C TYR A 173 -13.73 18.02 -13.64
N GLY A 174 -13.55 18.62 -14.82
CA GLY A 174 -12.53 19.65 -15.02
C GLY A 174 -11.13 19.06 -14.98
N ASP A 175 -10.32 19.47 -14.02
CA ASP A 175 -8.97 19.00 -13.71
C ASP A 175 -8.93 17.84 -12.70
N LYS A 176 -10.10 17.31 -12.28
CA LYS A 176 -10.21 16.27 -11.25
C LYS A 176 -10.81 14.99 -11.77
N LEU A 177 -10.27 13.88 -11.33
CA LEU A 177 -10.90 12.58 -11.43
C LEU A 177 -11.54 12.24 -10.09
N LEU A 178 -12.81 11.85 -10.11
CA LEU A 178 -13.42 11.13 -8.99
C LEU A 178 -13.41 9.65 -9.36
N TRP A 179 -12.72 8.86 -8.55
CA TRP A 179 -12.58 7.42 -8.77
C TRP A 179 -13.15 6.66 -7.58
N GLU A 180 -14.17 5.87 -7.84
CA GLU A 180 -14.82 5.02 -6.85
C GLU A 180 -14.41 3.57 -7.07
N VAL A 181 -14.06 2.91 -5.99
CA VAL A 181 -13.67 1.50 -5.99
C VAL A 181 -14.37 0.78 -4.86
N ALA A 182 -14.98 -0.37 -5.14
CA ALA A 182 -15.45 -1.34 -4.15
C ALA A 182 -14.61 -2.60 -4.25
N ILE A 183 -14.14 -3.14 -3.10
CA ILE A 183 -13.22 -4.26 -3.06
C ILE A 183 -13.79 -5.36 -2.16
N ASP A 184 -13.92 -6.57 -2.70
CA ASP A 184 -14.10 -7.81 -1.95
C ASP A 184 -12.78 -8.15 -1.24
N ILE A 185 -12.82 -8.38 0.07
CA ILE A 185 -11.62 -8.65 0.86
C ILE A 185 -11.40 -10.15 0.95
N TYR A 186 -10.20 -10.60 0.61
CA TYR A 186 -9.80 -11.99 0.70
C TYR A 186 -8.72 -12.18 1.77
N ALA A 187 -8.76 -13.32 2.44
CA ALA A 187 -7.75 -13.71 3.42
C ALA A 187 -6.52 -14.34 2.75
N ASP A 188 -5.51 -14.62 3.55
CA ASP A 188 -4.21 -15.19 3.13
C ASP A 188 -4.30 -16.61 2.56
N ASP A 189 -5.45 -17.30 2.76
CA ASP A 189 -5.73 -18.62 2.18
C ASP A 189 -6.27 -18.56 0.73
N TYR A 190 -6.37 -17.37 0.14
CA TYR A 190 -6.73 -17.22 -1.28
C TYR A 190 -5.76 -17.97 -2.19
N VAL A 191 -6.31 -18.66 -3.19
CA VAL A 191 -5.52 -19.41 -4.18
C VAL A 191 -5.95 -19.04 -5.58
N ASP A 192 -5.01 -18.60 -6.41
CA ASP A 192 -5.27 -18.22 -7.80
C ASP A 192 -6.05 -19.30 -8.56
N GLY A 193 -7.19 -18.91 -9.14
CA GLY A 193 -8.04 -19.79 -9.95
C GLY A 193 -8.81 -20.88 -9.18
N ALA A 194 -8.72 -20.92 -7.83
CA ALA A 194 -9.50 -21.87 -7.06
C ALA A 194 -10.99 -21.47 -7.08
N PRO A 195 -11.93 -22.41 -7.28
CA PRO A 195 -13.36 -22.10 -7.38
C PRO A 195 -14.03 -21.83 -6.02
N ASP A 196 -13.38 -22.12 -4.92
CA ASP A 196 -13.86 -22.04 -3.55
C ASP A 196 -13.33 -20.81 -2.79
N ASN A 197 -12.60 -19.92 -3.45
CA ASN A 197 -12.26 -18.63 -2.86
C ASN A 197 -13.53 -17.86 -2.49
N ALA A 198 -13.59 -17.36 -1.26
CA ALA A 198 -14.73 -16.58 -0.78
C ALA A 198 -14.25 -15.30 -0.09
N PRO A 199 -14.87 -14.15 -0.35
CA PRO A 199 -14.56 -12.93 0.37
C PRO A 199 -14.86 -13.07 1.87
N VAL A 200 -14.02 -12.42 2.68
CA VAL A 200 -14.23 -12.32 4.13
C VAL A 200 -15.41 -11.40 4.41
N ARG A 201 -16.30 -11.84 5.31
CA ARG A 201 -17.33 -10.95 5.83
C ARG A 201 -16.72 -9.99 6.85
N LEU A 202 -16.86 -8.70 6.59
CA LEU A 202 -16.31 -7.66 7.43
C LEU A 202 -17.21 -7.39 8.65
N GLU A 203 -16.56 -7.06 9.78
CA GLU A 203 -17.22 -6.74 11.05
C GLU A 203 -16.60 -5.48 11.67
N ALA A 204 -17.40 -4.78 12.45
CA ALA A 204 -16.93 -3.60 13.18
C ALA A 204 -15.81 -3.97 14.16
N GLY A 205 -14.82 -3.10 14.26
CA GLY A 205 -13.63 -3.31 15.08
C GLY A 205 -12.51 -4.10 14.37
N LYS A 206 -12.75 -4.66 13.17
CA LYS A 206 -11.69 -5.29 12.38
C LYS A 206 -10.63 -4.24 12.04
N VAL A 207 -9.36 -4.67 12.15
CA VAL A 207 -8.19 -3.88 11.73
C VAL A 207 -7.53 -4.59 10.57
N MET A 208 -7.24 -3.84 9.51
CA MET A 208 -6.60 -4.32 8.29
C MET A 208 -5.35 -3.48 8.00
N GLY A 209 -4.38 -4.03 7.28
CA GLY A 209 -3.32 -3.25 6.66
C GLY A 209 -3.85 -2.50 5.45
N PHE A 210 -3.48 -1.23 5.31
CA PHE A 210 -4.05 -0.39 4.26
C PHE A 210 -3.13 0.77 3.88
N MET A 211 -2.97 1.03 2.61
CA MET A 211 -2.45 2.29 2.08
C MET A 211 -2.95 2.52 0.65
N VAL A 212 -2.80 3.75 0.17
CA VAL A 212 -3.17 4.17 -1.19
C VAL A 212 -2.00 4.88 -1.83
N ALA A 213 -1.81 4.70 -3.13
CA ALA A 213 -0.82 5.42 -3.91
C ALA A 213 -1.34 5.74 -5.31
N TYR A 214 -0.58 6.54 -6.03
CA TYR A 214 -0.81 6.88 -7.42
C TYR A 214 0.52 6.86 -8.17
N CYS A 215 0.53 6.20 -9.32
CA CYS A 215 1.56 6.34 -10.33
C CYS A 215 1.13 7.43 -11.29
N ASP A 216 2.01 8.36 -11.54
CA ASP A 216 1.79 9.55 -12.33
C ASP A 216 2.79 9.55 -13.49
N ASN A 217 2.30 9.74 -14.72
CA ASN A 217 3.09 9.72 -15.95
C ASN A 217 2.62 10.75 -16.96
N ASP A 218 3.44 11.74 -17.28
CA ASP A 218 3.18 12.79 -18.26
C ASP A 218 3.66 12.45 -19.69
N GLY A 219 3.86 11.17 -19.98
CA GLY A 219 4.26 10.69 -21.31
C GLY A 219 5.73 10.28 -21.41
N SER A 220 6.39 9.99 -20.29
CA SER A 220 7.70 9.33 -20.27
C SER A 220 7.56 7.82 -20.50
N GLU A 221 8.69 7.14 -20.71
CA GLU A 221 8.72 5.68 -20.92
C GLU A 221 8.31 4.91 -19.64
N LEU A 222 8.59 5.47 -18.47
CA LEU A 222 8.26 4.94 -17.15
C LEU A 222 7.51 6.03 -16.37
N ARG A 223 6.75 5.62 -15.35
CA ARG A 223 6.09 6.59 -14.45
C ARG A 223 7.09 7.64 -13.95
N GLU A 224 6.68 8.89 -13.95
CA GLU A 224 7.51 9.99 -13.51
C GLU A 224 7.52 10.10 -12.00
N ASN A 225 6.35 9.99 -11.39
CA ASN A 225 6.20 10.04 -9.94
C ASN A 225 5.48 8.80 -9.39
N PHE A 226 5.80 8.46 -8.16
CA PHE A 226 5.06 7.51 -7.36
C PHE A 226 4.79 8.13 -6.00
N ILE A 227 3.53 8.42 -5.72
CA ILE A 227 3.08 9.20 -4.58
C ILE A 227 2.14 8.33 -3.72
N GLY A 228 2.38 8.24 -2.43
CA GLY A 228 1.59 7.41 -1.54
C GLY A 228 1.05 8.14 -0.31
N SER A 229 0.32 7.39 0.50
CA SER A 229 -0.28 7.87 1.74
C SER A 229 0.57 7.59 2.99
N GLU A 230 1.63 6.75 2.89
CA GLU A 230 2.46 6.34 4.02
C GLU A 230 3.89 6.90 3.92
N ILE A 231 4.47 7.28 5.07
CA ILE A 231 5.87 7.74 5.14
C ILE A 231 6.79 6.54 5.31
N VAL A 232 7.50 6.14 4.25
CA VAL A 232 8.52 5.09 4.29
C VAL A 232 9.84 5.66 4.80
N LEU A 233 10.27 5.24 5.99
CA LEU A 233 11.43 5.78 6.69
C LEU A 233 12.76 5.13 6.27
N SER A 234 12.75 3.89 5.79
CA SER A 234 13.95 3.16 5.37
C SER A 234 13.67 2.16 4.26
N GLY A 235 14.71 1.82 3.50
CA GLY A 235 14.62 0.89 2.36
C GLY A 235 14.03 1.52 1.09
N PRO A 236 13.85 0.72 0.03
CA PRO A 236 13.15 1.14 -1.17
C PRO A 236 11.70 1.51 -0.84
N LYS A 237 11.25 2.66 -1.34
CA LYS A 237 9.96 3.22 -0.96
C LYS A 237 8.79 2.64 -1.75
N ASP A 238 9.09 2.00 -2.86
CA ASP A 238 8.14 1.37 -3.79
C ASP A 238 7.82 -0.10 -3.49
N ARG A 239 8.23 -0.61 -2.33
CA ARG A 239 8.08 -2.05 -2.00
C ARG A 239 6.69 -2.48 -1.52
N GLY A 240 5.72 -1.60 -1.44
CA GLY A 240 4.36 -1.96 -1.01
C GLY A 240 3.77 -3.16 -1.76
N TYR A 241 4.12 -3.34 -3.03
CA TYR A 241 3.64 -4.45 -3.86
C TYR A 241 4.13 -5.85 -3.40
N ILE A 242 5.07 -5.93 -2.46
CA ILE A 242 5.58 -7.19 -1.90
C ILE A 242 5.80 -7.14 -0.38
N ASP A 243 5.57 -6.01 0.29
CA ASP A 243 5.87 -5.83 1.72
C ASP A 243 4.77 -5.07 2.44
N ALA A 244 3.82 -5.82 3.01
CA ALA A 244 2.71 -5.27 3.80
C ALA A 244 3.17 -4.66 5.15
N GLY A 245 4.43 -4.84 5.53
CA GLY A 245 5.05 -4.16 6.66
C GLY A 245 5.07 -2.64 6.53
N LEU A 246 4.85 -2.11 5.32
CA LEU A 246 4.77 -0.66 5.05
C LEU A 246 3.36 -0.08 5.23
N PHE A 247 2.32 -0.92 5.28
CA PHE A 247 0.93 -0.46 5.30
C PHE A 247 0.57 0.19 6.64
N GLY A 248 -0.23 1.24 6.59
CA GLY A 248 -0.94 1.80 7.74
C GLY A 248 -2.00 0.82 8.25
N SER A 249 -2.72 1.20 9.31
CA SER A 249 -3.85 0.42 9.81
C SER A 249 -5.17 1.05 9.43
N LEU A 250 -6.13 0.25 8.97
CA LEU A 250 -7.52 0.66 8.72
C LEU A 250 -8.42 -0.03 9.72
N THR A 251 -9.03 0.76 10.63
CA THR A 251 -10.04 0.26 11.56
C THR A 251 -11.44 0.48 11.01
N LEU A 252 -12.25 -0.58 10.96
CA LEU A 252 -13.66 -0.53 10.57
C LEU A 252 -14.50 -0.06 11.76
N ASP A 253 -15.09 1.14 11.68
CA ASP A 253 -15.87 1.73 12.76
C ASP A 253 -17.24 1.04 12.95
N GLU A 254 -17.75 1.05 14.18
CA GLU A 254 -19.09 0.57 14.47
C GLU A 254 -20.16 1.39 13.71
N GLN A 255 -21.31 0.78 13.48
CA GLN A 255 -22.47 1.49 12.94
C GLN A 255 -22.92 2.55 13.96
N GLN A 256 -22.96 3.79 13.52
CA GLN A 256 -23.54 4.91 14.29
C GLN A 256 -25.00 5.11 13.92
#